data_8947d92aa0be2c7cc03df59c6c1a9f24
#
_entry.id   8947d92aa0be2c7cc03df59c6c1a9f24
#
_cell.length_a   1.000
_cell.length_b   1.000
_cell.length_c   1.000
_cell.angle_alpha   90.00
_cell.angle_beta   90.00
_cell.angle_gamma   90.00
#
_symmetry.space_group_name_H-M   'P 1'
#
loop_
_entity.id
_entity.type
_entity.pdbx_description
1 polymer ?
#
loop_
_entity_poly.entity_id
_entity_poly.type
_entity_poly.pdbx_seq_one_letter_code
_entity_poly.pdbx_strand_id
1 'polypeptide(L)'
;MINHITSKNIFIESGSFKTPILLLIFNRPNTTQQVFSAIRKAKPPRLYIAADGPRSDYPNDAESCEIARSIATNVDWECVVKTLFN
;
A
#
# COMPACT_ATOMS: atom_id res chain seq x y z
N MET A 1 6.98 1.01 16.17
CA MET A 1 6.09 -0.11 15.78
C MET A 1 5.47 0.18 14.42
N ILE A 2 5.35 -0.81 13.58
CA ILE A 2 4.76 -0.67 12.26
C ILE A 2 3.42 -1.39 12.23
N ASN A 3 2.38 -0.69 11.80
CA ASN A 3 1.07 -1.30 11.57
C ASN A 3 1.07 -1.96 10.20
N HIS A 4 0.58 -3.20 10.13
CA HIS A 4 0.49 -3.95 8.89
C HIS A 4 -0.88 -3.75 8.27
N ILE A 5 -0.89 -3.31 7.02
CA ILE A 5 -2.12 -3.15 6.23
C ILE A 5 -1.96 -3.97 4.96
N THR A 6 -2.89 -4.89 4.73
CA THR A 6 -2.89 -5.71 3.52
C THR A 6 -4.06 -5.34 2.64
N SER A 7 -4.05 -5.83 1.39
CA SER A 7 -5.15 -5.60 0.47
C SER A 7 -6.44 -6.33 0.87
N LYS A 8 -6.40 -7.19 1.88
CA LYS A 8 -7.57 -7.93 2.36
C LYS A 8 -8.14 -7.37 3.65
N ASN A 9 -7.28 -6.86 4.52
CA ASN A 9 -7.68 -6.37 5.84
C ASN A 9 -7.11 -4.97 6.04
N ILE A 10 -7.94 -4.12 6.60
CA ILE A 10 -7.52 -2.76 6.93
C ILE A 10 -7.50 -2.67 8.45
N PHE A 11 -6.34 -2.33 8.99
CA PHE A 11 -6.21 -2.02 10.41
C PHE A 11 -5.36 -0.77 10.56
N ILE A 12 -5.98 0.31 11.00
CA ILE A 12 -5.30 1.57 11.26
C ILE A 12 -5.58 1.93 12.71
N GLU A 13 -4.50 2.02 13.48
CA GLU A 13 -4.63 2.40 14.89
C GLU A 13 -5.05 3.85 15.00
N SER A 14 -6.19 4.06 15.63
CA SER A 14 -6.78 5.38 15.78
C SER A 14 -5.90 6.30 16.63
N GLY A 15 -5.65 7.50 16.13
CA GLY A 15 -4.94 8.53 16.89
C GLY A 15 -3.42 8.43 16.82
N SER A 16 -2.87 7.46 16.12
CA SER A 16 -1.43 7.27 16.05
C SER A 16 -0.85 7.81 14.75
N PHE A 17 -0.79 9.12 14.61
CA PHE A 17 -0.31 9.77 13.38
C PHE A 17 1.20 9.69 13.20
N LYS A 18 1.94 9.25 14.22
CA LYS A 18 3.40 9.11 14.16
C LYS A 18 3.84 7.68 13.91
N THR A 19 2.93 6.73 13.86
CA THR A 19 3.25 5.33 13.67
C THR A 19 3.51 5.04 12.19
N PRO A 20 4.66 4.45 11.84
CA PRO A 20 4.88 4.00 10.48
C PRO A 20 3.88 2.94 10.07
N ILE A 21 3.52 2.93 8.79
CA ILE A 21 2.58 1.96 8.23
C ILE A 21 3.31 1.12 7.19
N LEU A 22 3.10 -0.19 7.24
CA LEU A 22 3.54 -1.11 6.21
C LEU A 22 2.32 -1.54 5.39
N LEU A 23 2.33 -1.21 4.12
CA LEU A 23 1.29 -1.60 3.17
C LEU A 23 1.80 -2.73 2.30
N LEU A 24 1.09 -3.86 2.33
CA LEU A 24 1.39 -5.01 1.49
C LEU A 24 0.39 -5.06 0.35
N ILE A 25 0.88 -5.00 -0.87
CA ILE A 25 0.03 -5.00 -2.07
C ILE A 25 0.46 -6.09 -3.04
N PHE A 26 -0.45 -6.45 -3.93
CA PHE A 26 -0.17 -7.39 -5.00
C PHE A 26 -0.92 -6.97 -6.28
N ASN A 27 -1.96 -7.70 -6.65
CA ASN A 27 -2.64 -7.56 -7.94
C ASN A 27 -4.10 -7.13 -7.81
N ARG A 28 -4.45 -6.39 -6.77
CA ARG A 28 -5.83 -5.97 -6.49
C ARG A 28 -5.95 -4.44 -6.43
N PRO A 29 -6.07 -3.79 -7.59
CA PRO A 29 -6.14 -2.32 -7.63
C PRO A 29 -7.28 -1.74 -6.81
N ASN A 30 -8.47 -2.32 -6.90
CA ASN A 30 -9.64 -1.79 -6.19
C ASN A 30 -9.47 -1.86 -4.67
N THR A 31 -8.98 -2.99 -4.17
CA THR A 31 -8.72 -3.15 -2.74
C THR A 31 -7.59 -2.22 -2.30
N THR A 32 -6.53 -2.12 -3.11
CA THR A 32 -5.43 -1.21 -2.83
C THR A 32 -5.91 0.23 -2.73
N GLN A 33 -6.81 0.63 -3.62
CA GLN A 33 -7.38 1.98 -3.59
C GLN A 33 -8.13 2.25 -2.30
N GLN A 34 -8.92 1.31 -1.82
CA GLN A 34 -9.66 1.45 -0.57
C GLN A 34 -8.73 1.58 0.62
N VAL A 35 -7.72 0.70 0.70
CA VAL A 35 -6.74 0.73 1.77
C VAL A 35 -5.94 2.02 1.72
N PHE A 36 -5.48 2.42 0.55
CA PHE A 36 -4.68 3.61 0.40
C PHE A 36 -5.46 4.88 0.76
N SER A 37 -6.76 4.92 0.45
CA SER A 37 -7.62 6.04 0.85
C SER A 37 -7.68 6.19 2.36
N ALA A 38 -7.75 5.07 3.09
CA ALA A 38 -7.71 5.09 4.55
C ALA A 38 -6.35 5.57 5.08
N ILE A 39 -5.25 5.14 4.45
CA ILE A 39 -3.91 5.57 4.81
C ILE A 39 -3.75 7.07 4.58
N ARG A 40 -4.28 7.59 3.48
CA ARG A 40 -4.23 9.02 3.18
C ARG A 40 -4.92 9.84 4.26
N LYS A 41 -6.04 9.36 4.79
CA LYS A 41 -6.73 10.05 5.89
C LYS A 41 -5.89 10.08 7.17
N ALA A 42 -5.14 9.02 7.43
CA ALA A 42 -4.29 8.93 8.61
C ALA A 42 -3.00 9.76 8.45
N LYS A 43 -2.55 10.00 7.23
CA LYS A 43 -1.34 10.76 6.91
C LYS A 43 -0.14 10.32 7.74
N PRO A 44 0.27 9.05 7.66
CA PRO A 44 1.42 8.59 8.42
C PRO A 44 2.69 9.31 7.95
N PRO A 45 3.64 9.60 8.86
CA PRO A 45 4.89 10.25 8.46
C PRO A 45 5.84 9.31 7.71
N ARG A 46 5.63 8.02 7.81
CA ARG A 46 6.43 7.01 7.10
C ARG A 46 5.53 5.92 6.56
N LEU A 47 5.74 5.60 5.30
CA LEU A 47 4.97 4.56 4.61
C LEU A 47 5.94 3.60 3.93
N TYR A 48 5.85 2.33 4.31
CA TYR A 48 6.62 1.27 3.67
C TYR A 48 5.66 0.47 2.80
N ILE A 49 6.02 0.30 1.54
CA ILE A 49 5.17 -0.40 0.57
C ILE A 49 5.93 -1.60 0.04
N ALA A 50 5.42 -2.78 0.30
CA ALA A 50 5.97 -4.01 -0.23
C ALA A 50 4.99 -4.60 -1.24
N ALA A 51 5.49 -5.05 -2.37
CA ALA A 51 4.66 -5.58 -3.44
C ALA A 51 5.31 -6.82 -4.05
N ASP A 52 4.52 -7.89 -4.20
CA ASP A 52 4.95 -9.07 -4.93
C ASP A 52 4.90 -8.79 -6.43
N GLY A 53 5.78 -9.45 -7.17
CA GLY A 53 5.79 -9.38 -8.62
C GLY A 53 4.64 -10.17 -9.23
N PRO A 54 4.35 -9.94 -10.53
CA PRO A 54 3.30 -10.67 -11.22
C PRO A 54 3.67 -12.15 -11.39
N ARG A 55 2.64 -13.00 -11.35
CA ARG A 55 2.82 -14.44 -11.57
C ARG A 55 2.92 -14.70 -13.08
N SER A 56 3.87 -15.57 -13.47
CA SER A 56 4.13 -15.82 -14.89
C SER A 56 2.97 -16.51 -15.62
N ASP A 57 2.16 -17.29 -14.89
CA ASP A 57 1.05 -18.05 -15.48
C ASP A 57 -0.25 -17.26 -15.56
N TYR A 58 -0.25 -16.01 -15.18
CA TYR A 58 -1.45 -15.18 -15.11
C TYR A 58 -1.23 -13.91 -15.93
N PRO A 59 -1.72 -13.88 -17.19
CA PRO A 59 -1.40 -12.80 -18.12
C PRO A 59 -1.79 -11.40 -17.65
N ASN A 60 -2.82 -11.29 -16.83
CA ASN A 60 -3.30 -9.98 -16.37
C ASN A 60 -2.61 -9.48 -15.10
N ASP A 61 -1.76 -10.31 -14.48
CA ASP A 61 -1.12 -9.92 -13.23
C ASP A 61 -0.20 -8.71 -13.39
N ALA A 62 0.56 -8.65 -14.49
CA ALA A 62 1.51 -7.56 -14.70
C ALA A 62 0.81 -6.19 -14.68
N GLU A 63 -0.31 -6.09 -15.38
CA GLU A 63 -1.08 -4.86 -15.44
C GLU A 63 -1.70 -4.53 -14.08
N SER A 64 -2.31 -5.51 -13.44
CA SER A 64 -2.94 -5.31 -12.12
C SER A 64 -1.92 -4.92 -11.06
N CYS A 65 -0.74 -5.54 -11.07
CA CYS A 65 0.34 -5.18 -10.15
C CYS A 65 0.82 -3.76 -10.40
N GLU A 66 0.98 -3.36 -11.65
CA GLU A 66 1.42 -2.02 -12.00
C GLU A 66 0.41 -0.97 -11.53
N ILE A 67 -0.87 -1.21 -11.75
CA ILE A 67 -1.92 -0.30 -11.31
C ILE A 67 -1.93 -0.18 -9.79
N ALA A 68 -1.84 -1.31 -9.09
CA ALA A 68 -1.80 -1.31 -7.62
C ALA A 68 -0.60 -0.52 -7.09
N ARG A 69 0.57 -0.68 -7.71
CA ARG A 69 1.78 0.07 -7.33
C ARG A 69 1.63 1.55 -7.57
N SER A 70 1.01 1.94 -8.69
CA SER A 70 0.74 3.35 -9.00
C SER A 70 -0.17 3.98 -7.96
N ILE A 71 -1.21 3.27 -7.53
CA ILE A 71 -2.12 3.74 -6.49
C ILE A 71 -1.37 3.95 -5.18
N ALA A 72 -0.59 2.94 -4.76
CA ALA A 72 0.06 2.94 -3.46
C ALA A 72 1.19 3.97 -3.35
N THR A 73 1.74 4.42 -4.47
CA THR A 73 2.82 5.40 -4.47
C THR A 73 2.34 6.83 -4.72
N ASN A 74 1.05 7.03 -4.88
CA ASN A 74 0.48 8.36 -5.12
C ASN A 74 0.30 9.14 -3.81
N VAL A 75 1.40 9.32 -3.08
CA VAL A 75 1.42 10.00 -1.79
C VAL A 75 1.38 11.52 -2.01
N ASP A 76 0.40 12.17 -1.40
CA ASP A 76 0.18 13.61 -1.55
C ASP A 76 0.24 14.36 -0.21
N TRP A 77 0.85 13.78 0.79
CA TRP A 77 1.12 14.41 2.09
C TRP A 77 2.59 14.25 2.43
N GLU A 78 3.08 15.01 3.40
CA GLU A 78 4.47 14.92 3.84
C GLU A 78 4.72 13.56 4.47
N CYS A 79 5.54 12.75 3.82
CA CYS A 79 5.75 11.37 4.20
C CYS A 79 7.06 10.83 3.61
N VAL A 80 7.79 10.08 4.41
CA VAL A 80 8.93 9.29 3.91
C VAL A 80 8.38 7.97 3.36
N VAL A 81 8.56 7.74 2.07
CA VAL A 81 8.07 6.54 1.39
C VAL A 81 9.24 5.64 1.03
N LYS A 82 9.16 4.38 1.40
CA LYS A 82 10.14 3.37 1.00
C LYS A 82 9.40 2.20 0.37
N THR A 83 9.90 1.72 -0.75
CA THR A 83 9.28 0.65 -1.51
C THR A 83 10.21 -0.56 -1.60
N LEU A 84 9.61 -1.75 -1.57
CA LEU A 84 10.28 -3.01 -1.85
C LEU A 84 9.42 -3.74 -2.87
N PHE A 85 9.76 -3.57 -4.14
CA PHE A 85 9.01 -4.16 -5.24
C PHE A 85 9.81 -5.31 -5.86
N ASN A 86 9.15 -6.42 -6.05
CA ASN A 86 9.73 -7.57 -6.76
C ASN A 86 9.46 -7.49 -8.26
#